data_3bf21ab15961afe983cfe99a3f7c35c7
#
_entry.id   3bf21ab15961afe983cfe99a3f7c35c7
#
_cell.length_a   1.000
_cell.length_b   1.000
_cell.length_c   1.000
_cell.angle_alpha   90.00
_cell.angle_beta   90.00
_cell.angle_gamma   90.00
#
_symmetry.space_group_name_H-M   'P 1'
#
loop_
_entity.id
_entity.type
_entity.pdbx_description
1 polymer ?
#
loop_
_entity_poly.entity_id
_entity_poly.type
_entity_poly.pdbx_seq_one_letter_code
_entity_poly.pdbx_strand_id
1 'polypeptide(L)'
;MVLLDRENQLEIIGRSVSFKTNFSGSSITTEQELLDFAAQATFPSHGLILRPSQYSTEDMVKGIVSPDVLLEQFHYLKAKYSTVFVETDMRALYNPTRMEIISMATKQLVQNVQSLCPECQTPGFIITDVKTGLPCSWCGSATSSVLSHIYSCKKCGFTKEQLYPNHKKTEDPGFCNYCNP
;
A
#
# COMPACT_ATOMS: atom_id res chain seq x y z
N MET A 1 4.04 7.75 1.98
CA MET A 1 5.05 8.58 2.68
C MET A 1 5.17 9.90 1.96
N VAL A 2 5.36 11.00 2.69
CA VAL A 2 5.45 12.36 2.11
C VAL A 2 6.59 13.10 2.78
N LEU A 3 7.40 13.80 1.98
CA LEU A 3 8.35 14.81 2.42
C LEU A 3 7.79 16.18 2.04
N LEU A 4 7.71 17.08 3.02
CA LEU A 4 7.29 18.46 2.84
C LEU A 4 8.47 19.38 3.18
N ASP A 5 8.96 20.11 2.18
CA ASP A 5 9.94 21.16 2.34
C ASP A 5 9.22 22.52 2.12
N ARG A 6 8.92 23.19 3.23
CA ARG A 6 8.16 24.46 3.22
C ARG A 6 8.99 25.62 2.67
N GLU A 7 10.29 25.59 2.88
CA GLU A 7 11.21 26.64 2.44
C GLU A 7 11.32 26.65 0.91
N ASN A 8 11.44 25.46 0.30
CA ASN A 8 11.52 25.31 -1.16
C ASN A 8 10.17 25.03 -1.82
N GLN A 9 9.07 25.01 -1.06
CA GLN A 9 7.72 24.70 -1.54
C GLN A 9 7.63 23.36 -2.30
N LEU A 10 8.35 22.35 -1.80
CA LEU A 10 8.39 21.02 -2.40
C LEU A 10 7.53 20.03 -1.61
N GLU A 11 6.80 19.25 -2.33
CA GLU A 11 6.12 18.06 -1.84
C GLU A 11 6.55 16.86 -2.70
N ILE A 12 7.20 15.88 -2.05
CA ILE A 12 7.68 14.66 -2.70
C ILE A 12 6.99 13.47 -2.04
N ILE A 13 6.42 12.58 -2.85
CA ILE A 13 5.61 11.47 -2.37
C ILE A 13 6.27 10.15 -2.79
N GLY A 14 6.42 9.23 -1.83
CA GLY A 14 6.71 7.82 -2.08
C GLY A 14 5.45 6.99 -1.85
N ARG A 15 5.07 6.13 -2.79
CA ARG A 15 3.87 5.29 -2.76
C ARG A 15 4.22 3.83 -2.93
N SER A 16 3.51 2.97 -2.20
CA SER A 16 3.50 1.54 -2.45
C SER A 16 2.09 1.03 -2.23
N VAL A 17 1.61 0.20 -3.13
CA VAL A 17 0.29 -0.43 -3.08
C VAL A 17 0.49 -1.94 -3.09
N SER A 18 -0.24 -2.65 -2.23
CA SER A 18 -0.22 -4.10 -2.17
C SER A 18 -1.63 -4.63 -1.93
N PHE A 19 -1.95 -5.74 -2.56
CA PHE A 19 -3.16 -6.51 -2.29
C PHE A 19 -2.95 -7.51 -1.13
N LYS A 20 -1.72 -7.68 -0.64
CA LYS A 20 -1.44 -8.51 0.53
C LYS A 20 -1.91 -7.78 1.77
N THR A 21 -2.96 -8.27 2.39
CA THR A 21 -3.48 -7.75 3.65
C THR A 21 -4.02 -8.90 4.49
N ASN A 22 -3.87 -8.81 5.80
CA ASN A 22 -4.54 -9.65 6.77
C ASN A 22 -5.66 -8.90 7.52
N PHE A 23 -6.07 -7.73 6.97
CA PHE A 23 -7.17 -6.96 7.55
C PHE A 23 -8.43 -7.82 7.64
N SER A 24 -8.87 -8.09 8.88
CA SER A 24 -10.04 -8.89 9.18
C SER A 24 -10.58 -8.55 10.56
N GLY A 25 -11.85 -8.86 10.80
CA GLY A 25 -12.48 -8.76 12.11
C GLY A 25 -13.74 -9.61 12.16
N SER A 26 -14.02 -10.18 13.32
CA SER A 26 -15.18 -11.05 13.55
C SER A 26 -15.71 -10.92 14.97
N SER A 27 -17.02 -11.10 15.13
CA SER A 27 -17.65 -11.34 16.42
C SER A 27 -17.51 -12.82 16.76
N ILE A 28 -17.02 -13.11 17.96
CA ILE A 28 -16.74 -14.45 18.46
C ILE A 28 -17.45 -14.68 19.79
N THR A 29 -17.78 -15.93 20.05
CA THR A 29 -18.47 -16.38 21.26
C THR A 29 -17.71 -17.45 22.02
N THR A 30 -16.83 -18.19 21.35
CA THR A 30 -16.07 -19.30 21.90
C THR A 30 -14.55 -19.07 21.76
N GLU A 31 -13.80 -19.75 22.62
CA GLU A 31 -12.34 -19.74 22.56
C GLU A 31 -11.82 -20.37 21.26
N GLN A 32 -12.50 -21.41 20.75
CA GLN A 32 -12.11 -22.04 19.49
C GLN A 32 -12.23 -21.07 18.32
N GLU A 33 -13.31 -20.28 18.24
CA GLU A 33 -13.46 -19.23 17.21
C GLU A 33 -12.34 -18.18 17.29
N LEU A 34 -11.90 -17.83 18.52
CA LEU A 34 -10.77 -16.92 18.74
C LEU A 34 -9.47 -17.51 18.19
N LEU A 35 -9.19 -18.78 18.51
CA LEU A 35 -7.96 -19.44 18.06
C LEU A 35 -7.93 -19.64 16.55
N ASP A 36 -9.06 -19.96 15.95
CA ASP A 36 -9.20 -20.09 14.50
C ASP A 36 -8.97 -18.74 13.81
N PHE A 37 -9.54 -17.65 14.34
CA PHE A 37 -9.27 -16.30 13.85
C PHE A 37 -7.80 -15.92 14.00
N ALA A 38 -7.20 -16.18 15.16
CA ALA A 38 -5.80 -15.88 15.44
C ALA A 38 -4.86 -16.60 14.46
N ALA A 39 -5.13 -17.87 14.15
CA ALA A 39 -4.36 -18.63 13.17
C ALA A 39 -4.46 -18.00 11.76
N GLN A 40 -5.66 -17.64 11.31
CA GLN A 40 -5.88 -16.98 10.02
C GLN A 40 -5.21 -15.61 9.96
N ALA A 41 -5.20 -14.84 11.05
CA ALA A 41 -4.59 -13.53 11.17
C ALA A 41 -3.05 -13.57 11.27
N THR A 42 -2.45 -14.76 11.27
CA THR A 42 -1.00 -14.98 11.42
C THR A 42 -0.46 -14.55 12.80
N PHE A 43 -1.32 -14.65 13.82
CA PHE A 43 -0.92 -14.44 15.21
C PHE A 43 0.07 -15.54 15.66
N PRO A 44 1.08 -15.27 16.51
CA PRO A 44 1.36 -14.02 17.22
C PRO A 44 2.27 -13.03 16.47
N SER A 45 2.74 -13.36 15.26
CA SER A 45 3.59 -12.43 14.49
C SER A 45 2.85 -11.13 14.11
N HIS A 46 1.54 -11.21 13.90
CA HIS A 46 0.65 -10.07 13.73
C HIS A 46 -0.21 -9.90 14.99
N GLY A 47 -0.27 -8.68 15.51
CA GLY A 47 -1.03 -8.39 16.71
C GLY A 47 -2.54 -8.41 16.47
N LEU A 48 -3.28 -8.64 17.56
CA LEU A 48 -4.72 -8.59 17.58
C LEU A 48 -5.24 -7.50 18.51
N ILE A 49 -6.49 -7.12 18.29
CA ILE A 49 -7.28 -6.24 19.15
C ILE A 49 -8.52 -7.02 19.60
N LEU A 50 -8.85 -6.93 20.86
CA LEU A 50 -10.12 -7.42 21.42
C LEU A 50 -10.94 -6.26 21.96
N ARG A 51 -12.26 -6.34 21.78
CA ARG A 51 -13.22 -5.35 22.30
C ARG A 51 -14.63 -5.97 22.40
N PRO A 52 -15.56 -5.34 23.15
CA PRO A 52 -16.93 -5.88 23.32
C PRO A 52 -17.71 -6.00 22.00
N SER A 53 -17.55 -5.01 21.10
CA SER A 53 -18.23 -4.98 19.80
C SER A 53 -17.39 -4.18 18.79
N GLN A 54 -17.70 -4.28 17.50
CA GLN A 54 -16.99 -3.64 16.40
C GLN A 54 -16.77 -2.13 16.58
N TYR A 55 -17.68 -1.44 17.26
CA TYR A 55 -17.63 0.03 17.41
C TYR A 55 -17.35 0.49 18.85
N SER A 56 -17.25 -0.46 19.83
CA SER A 56 -16.93 -0.11 21.19
C SER A 56 -15.49 0.32 21.35
N THR A 57 -15.27 1.38 22.11
CA THR A 57 -13.95 1.84 22.56
C THR A 57 -13.70 1.51 24.04
N GLU A 58 -14.74 1.15 24.76
CA GLU A 58 -14.67 0.71 26.16
C GLU A 58 -14.08 -0.70 26.21
N ASP A 59 -13.33 -1.02 27.26
CA ASP A 59 -12.68 -2.31 27.48
C ASP A 59 -11.91 -2.84 26.25
N MET A 60 -11.38 -1.92 25.40
CA MET A 60 -10.62 -2.30 24.21
C MET A 60 -9.16 -2.54 24.54
N VAL A 61 -8.66 -3.74 24.21
CA VAL A 61 -7.25 -4.13 24.37
C VAL A 61 -6.60 -4.26 23.01
N LYS A 62 -5.52 -3.52 22.80
CA LYS A 62 -4.76 -3.45 21.52
C LYS A 62 -3.36 -3.99 21.68
N GLY A 63 -2.77 -4.46 20.56
CA GLY A 63 -1.38 -4.88 20.52
C GLY A 63 -1.13 -6.19 21.23
N ILE A 64 -2.09 -7.07 21.21
CA ILE A 64 -1.96 -8.42 21.80
C ILE A 64 -1.08 -9.24 20.86
N VAL A 65 0.07 -9.69 21.37
CA VAL A 65 1.07 -10.52 20.65
C VAL A 65 1.50 -11.75 21.47
N SER A 66 0.86 -12.00 22.62
CA SER A 66 1.08 -13.18 23.46
C SER A 66 -0.17 -14.03 23.51
N PRO A 67 -0.07 -15.37 23.28
CA PRO A 67 -1.21 -16.28 23.40
C PRO A 67 -1.86 -16.25 24.79
N ASP A 68 -1.07 -16.19 25.85
CA ASP A 68 -1.58 -16.17 27.22
C ASP A 68 -2.41 -14.91 27.49
N VAL A 69 -1.88 -13.73 27.04
CA VAL A 69 -2.60 -12.46 27.15
C VAL A 69 -3.87 -12.47 26.30
N LEU A 70 -3.84 -13.10 25.12
CA LEU A 70 -5.01 -13.19 24.24
C LEU A 70 -6.15 -13.93 24.94
N LEU A 71 -5.87 -15.09 25.54
CA LEU A 71 -6.86 -15.90 26.25
C LEU A 71 -7.34 -15.20 27.53
N GLU A 72 -6.44 -14.63 28.33
CA GLU A 72 -6.78 -13.87 29.53
C GLU A 72 -7.77 -12.74 29.22
N GLN A 73 -7.45 -11.93 28.21
CA GLN A 73 -8.30 -10.80 27.81
C GLN A 73 -9.63 -11.25 27.19
N PHE A 74 -9.63 -12.34 26.46
CA PHE A 74 -10.87 -12.92 25.95
C PHE A 74 -11.80 -13.36 27.09
N HIS A 75 -11.29 -14.09 28.07
CA HIS A 75 -12.09 -14.54 29.21
C HIS A 75 -12.60 -13.36 30.06
N TYR A 76 -11.77 -12.33 30.24
CA TYR A 76 -12.17 -11.11 30.94
C TYR A 76 -13.37 -10.43 30.23
N LEU A 77 -13.30 -10.29 28.91
CA LEU A 77 -14.39 -9.69 28.13
C LEU A 77 -15.62 -10.58 28.11
N LYS A 78 -15.46 -11.91 27.98
CA LYS A 78 -16.57 -12.88 27.97
C LYS A 78 -17.31 -12.93 29.31
N ALA A 79 -16.65 -12.63 30.42
CA ALA A 79 -17.32 -12.54 31.73
C ALA A 79 -18.27 -11.34 31.82
N LYS A 80 -18.05 -10.29 31.01
CA LYS A 80 -18.85 -9.07 30.97
C LYS A 80 -19.84 -8.99 29.81
N TYR A 81 -19.50 -9.60 28.67
CA TYR A 81 -20.22 -9.45 27.40
C TYR A 81 -20.57 -10.80 26.78
N SER A 82 -21.72 -10.90 26.14
CA SER A 82 -22.17 -12.13 25.47
C SER A 82 -21.29 -12.49 24.27
N THR A 83 -20.76 -11.48 23.58
CA THR A 83 -19.87 -11.61 22.41
C THR A 83 -18.62 -10.76 22.61
N VAL A 84 -17.53 -11.12 21.94
CA VAL A 84 -16.30 -10.35 21.85
C VAL A 84 -15.98 -10.11 20.38
N PHE A 85 -15.56 -8.92 20.02
CA PHE A 85 -15.09 -8.63 18.67
C PHE A 85 -13.56 -8.72 18.64
N VAL A 86 -13.04 -9.58 17.77
CA VAL A 86 -11.62 -9.69 17.50
C VAL A 86 -11.32 -9.07 16.13
N GLU A 87 -10.22 -8.35 16.03
CA GLU A 87 -9.72 -7.83 14.76
C GLU A 87 -8.20 -7.81 14.71
N THR A 88 -7.66 -7.78 13.47
CA THR A 88 -6.22 -7.63 13.27
C THR A 88 -5.76 -6.23 13.66
N ASP A 89 -4.65 -6.12 14.39
CA ASP A 89 -4.04 -4.83 14.71
C ASP A 89 -3.28 -4.29 13.50
N MET A 90 -3.89 -3.34 12.80
CA MET A 90 -3.30 -2.74 11.61
C MET A 90 -2.28 -1.63 11.91
N ARG A 91 -1.94 -1.38 13.17
CA ARG A 91 -0.82 -0.46 13.49
C ARG A 91 0.49 -1.07 13.05
N ALA A 92 1.35 -0.25 12.44
CA ALA A 92 2.58 -0.71 11.81
C ALA A 92 3.49 -1.54 12.75
N LEU A 93 3.56 -1.16 14.03
CA LEU A 93 4.36 -1.85 15.05
C LEU A 93 3.92 -3.31 15.29
N TYR A 94 2.63 -3.59 15.07
CA TYR A 94 2.01 -4.90 15.33
C TYR A 94 1.66 -5.66 14.06
N ASN A 95 2.07 -5.14 12.88
CA ASN A 95 1.73 -5.73 11.58
C ASN A 95 2.94 -5.72 10.65
N PRO A 96 3.74 -6.81 10.65
CA PRO A 96 4.91 -6.93 9.78
C PRO A 96 4.60 -6.75 8.30
N THR A 97 3.47 -7.28 7.80
CA THR A 97 3.04 -7.10 6.41
C THR A 97 2.85 -5.62 6.07
N ARG A 98 2.21 -4.85 6.96
CA ARG A 98 2.07 -3.41 6.79
C ARG A 98 3.40 -2.67 6.86
N MET A 99 4.30 -3.10 7.76
CA MET A 99 5.66 -2.54 7.86
C MET A 99 6.47 -2.73 6.58
N GLU A 100 6.33 -3.87 5.90
CA GLU A 100 6.97 -4.11 4.61
C GLU A 100 6.51 -3.07 3.56
N ILE A 101 5.21 -2.81 3.47
CA ILE A 101 4.66 -1.83 2.53
C ILE A 101 5.10 -0.40 2.86
N ILE A 102 5.15 -0.05 4.15
CA ILE A 102 5.70 1.24 4.60
C ILE A 102 7.18 1.36 4.21
N SER A 103 7.97 0.30 4.39
CA SER A 103 9.38 0.27 3.97
C SER A 103 9.53 0.50 2.47
N MET A 104 8.71 -0.16 1.64
CA MET A 104 8.70 0.03 0.18
C MET A 104 8.35 1.48 -0.20
N ALA A 105 7.30 2.05 0.40
CA ALA A 105 6.92 3.45 0.18
C ALA A 105 8.02 4.44 0.62
N THR A 106 8.73 4.12 1.70
CA THR A 106 9.86 4.95 2.18
C THR A 106 11.05 4.86 1.23
N LYS A 107 11.40 3.66 0.75
CA LYS A 107 12.45 3.49 -0.27
C LYS A 107 12.13 4.28 -1.53
N GLN A 108 10.88 4.22 -2.01
CA GLN A 108 10.42 5.01 -3.16
C GLN A 108 10.55 6.52 -2.90
N LEU A 109 10.18 6.99 -1.69
CA LEU A 109 10.34 8.40 -1.32
C LEU A 109 11.81 8.82 -1.37
N VAL A 110 12.73 8.03 -0.80
CA VAL A 110 14.16 8.33 -0.84
C VAL A 110 14.69 8.40 -2.27
N GLN A 111 14.32 7.45 -3.13
CA GLN A 111 14.68 7.47 -4.55
C GLN A 111 14.16 8.73 -5.25
N ASN A 112 12.91 9.13 -4.97
CA ASN A 112 12.32 10.33 -5.55
C ASN A 112 13.03 11.60 -5.08
N VAL A 113 13.45 11.68 -3.81
CA VAL A 113 14.22 12.81 -3.28
C VAL A 113 15.63 12.88 -3.91
N GLN A 114 16.25 11.73 -4.13
CA GLN A 114 17.57 11.66 -4.79
C GLN A 114 17.54 11.95 -6.28
N SER A 115 16.37 11.90 -6.92
CA SER A 115 16.20 12.24 -8.33
C SER A 115 16.19 13.75 -8.51
N LEU A 116 17.31 14.29 -8.99
CA LEU A 116 17.52 15.72 -9.16
C LEU A 116 17.14 16.17 -10.56
N CYS A 117 16.55 17.35 -10.66
CA CYS A 117 16.30 18.00 -11.94
C CYS A 117 17.63 18.30 -12.66
N PRO A 118 17.80 17.89 -13.94
CA PRO A 118 19.07 18.15 -14.66
C PRO A 118 19.36 19.64 -14.89
N GLU A 119 18.33 20.50 -14.90
CA GLU A 119 18.48 21.94 -15.14
C GLU A 119 18.77 22.72 -13.84
N CYS A 120 17.99 22.48 -12.76
CA CYS A 120 18.07 23.31 -11.54
C CYS A 120 18.46 22.55 -10.28
N GLN A 121 18.79 21.27 -10.39
CA GLN A 121 19.22 20.37 -9.30
C GLN A 121 18.19 20.22 -8.16
N THR A 122 16.94 20.65 -8.38
CA THR A 122 15.87 20.48 -7.39
C THR A 122 15.49 19.02 -7.26
N PRO A 123 15.37 18.47 -6.03
CA PRO A 123 14.87 17.11 -5.78
C PRO A 123 13.45 16.90 -6.30
N GLY A 124 13.11 15.64 -6.58
CA GLY A 124 11.76 15.26 -6.98
C GLY A 124 11.51 15.32 -8.49
N PHE A 125 12.54 15.18 -9.32
CA PHE A 125 12.40 15.03 -10.78
C PHE A 125 11.96 13.60 -11.09
N ILE A 126 10.66 13.37 -11.10
CA ILE A 126 10.03 12.05 -11.20
C ILE A 126 9.02 12.02 -12.34
N ILE A 127 8.48 10.83 -12.62
CA ILE A 127 7.37 10.66 -13.56
C ILE A 127 6.15 11.39 -13.01
N THR A 128 5.65 12.33 -13.79
CA THR A 128 4.45 13.13 -13.48
C THR A 128 3.27 12.79 -14.39
N ASP A 129 3.56 12.22 -15.56
CA ASP A 129 2.54 11.82 -16.51
C ASP A 129 3.00 10.62 -17.35
N VAL A 130 2.06 9.93 -17.97
CA VAL A 130 2.27 8.76 -18.81
C VAL A 130 1.51 8.95 -20.11
N LYS A 131 2.22 8.93 -21.24
CA LYS A 131 1.59 8.90 -22.57
C LYS A 131 1.37 7.46 -22.99
N THR A 132 0.16 7.15 -23.40
CA THR A 132 -0.20 5.90 -24.07
C THR A 132 -0.05 6.01 -25.57
N GLY A 133 -0.27 4.93 -26.31
CA GLY A 133 -0.21 4.92 -27.76
C GLY A 133 0.93 4.08 -28.33
N LEU A 134 1.45 3.11 -27.55
CA LEU A 134 2.40 2.15 -28.09
C LEU A 134 1.80 1.45 -29.30
N PRO A 135 2.45 1.47 -30.50
CA PRO A 135 1.84 0.94 -31.71
C PRO A 135 1.66 -0.58 -31.66
N CYS A 136 0.54 -1.06 -32.17
CA CYS A 136 0.29 -2.48 -32.37
C CYS A 136 1.33 -3.10 -33.34
N SER A 137 1.85 -4.27 -33.02
CA SER A 137 2.85 -4.95 -33.86
C SER A 137 2.29 -5.45 -35.21
N TRP A 138 0.96 -5.59 -35.36
CA TRP A 138 0.31 -6.01 -36.59
C TRP A 138 -0.16 -4.85 -37.45
N CYS A 139 -0.99 -3.96 -36.90
CA CYS A 139 -1.66 -2.92 -37.69
C CYS A 139 -1.06 -1.51 -37.49
N GLY A 140 -0.14 -1.35 -36.55
CA GLY A 140 0.48 -0.05 -36.24
C GLY A 140 -0.42 0.94 -35.49
N SER A 141 -1.70 0.62 -35.24
CA SER A 141 -2.62 1.50 -34.50
C SER A 141 -2.14 1.70 -33.07
N ALA A 142 -2.39 2.90 -32.53
CA ALA A 142 -2.10 3.22 -31.14
C ALA A 142 -2.93 2.37 -30.19
N THR A 143 -2.28 1.78 -29.18
CA THR A 143 -2.91 1.00 -28.13
C THR A 143 -3.02 1.81 -26.83
N SER A 144 -3.69 1.27 -25.80
CA SER A 144 -3.72 1.84 -24.45
C SER A 144 -2.41 1.65 -23.68
N SER A 145 -1.46 0.90 -24.23
CA SER A 145 -0.17 0.62 -23.60
C SER A 145 0.74 1.84 -23.58
N VAL A 146 1.62 1.88 -22.58
CA VAL A 146 2.53 3.01 -22.32
C VAL A 146 3.53 3.18 -23.45
N LEU A 147 3.52 4.36 -24.08
CA LEU A 147 4.50 4.80 -25.07
C LEU A 147 5.69 5.49 -24.42
N SER A 148 5.41 6.42 -23.48
CA SER A 148 6.46 7.19 -22.83
C SER A 148 6.09 7.60 -21.40
N HIS A 149 7.12 7.87 -20.60
CA HIS A 149 7.02 8.55 -19.32
C HIS A 149 7.43 10.00 -19.46
N ILE A 150 6.69 10.91 -18.82
CA ILE A 150 7.01 12.33 -18.73
C ILE A 150 7.51 12.63 -17.33
N TYR A 151 8.74 13.12 -17.25
CA TYR A 151 9.34 13.64 -16.02
C TYR A 151 9.20 15.16 -15.99
N SER A 152 8.89 15.73 -14.83
CA SER A 152 8.75 17.19 -14.69
C SER A 152 9.38 17.69 -13.40
N CYS A 153 9.96 18.88 -13.49
CA CYS A 153 10.44 19.61 -12.34
C CYS A 153 9.38 20.60 -11.86
N LYS A 154 8.92 20.48 -10.62
CA LYS A 154 7.92 21.40 -10.05
C LYS A 154 8.47 22.84 -9.85
N LYS A 155 9.80 23.01 -9.74
CA LYS A 155 10.41 24.30 -9.47
C LYS A 155 10.68 25.12 -10.74
N CYS A 156 11.32 24.54 -11.76
CA CYS A 156 11.70 25.27 -12.99
C CYS A 156 10.84 24.93 -14.21
N GLY A 157 9.90 23.97 -14.09
CA GLY A 157 9.05 23.56 -15.21
C GLY A 157 9.74 22.70 -16.28
N PHE A 158 11.03 22.36 -16.11
CA PHE A 158 11.73 21.48 -17.05
C PHE A 158 11.04 20.15 -17.18
N THR A 159 10.87 19.67 -18.39
CA THR A 159 10.26 18.36 -18.70
C THR A 159 11.18 17.51 -19.57
N LYS A 160 11.14 16.20 -19.35
CA LYS A 160 11.86 15.21 -20.16
C LYS A 160 10.94 14.05 -20.49
N GLU A 161 10.86 13.71 -21.76
CA GLU A 161 10.15 12.51 -22.21
C GLU A 161 11.12 11.35 -22.36
N GLN A 162 10.75 10.18 -21.79
CA GLN A 162 11.45 8.92 -21.96
C GLN A 162 10.56 7.97 -22.76
N LEU A 163 10.91 7.75 -24.03
CA LEU A 163 10.22 6.79 -24.89
C LEU A 163 10.55 5.36 -24.49
N TYR A 164 9.56 4.49 -24.64
CA TYR A 164 9.68 3.04 -24.47
C TYR A 164 10.24 2.64 -23.09
N PRO A 165 9.68 3.12 -21.98
CA PRO A 165 10.21 2.87 -20.63
C PRO A 165 10.22 1.38 -20.25
N ASN A 166 9.35 0.58 -20.87
CA ASN A 166 9.24 -0.85 -20.66
C ASN A 166 10.07 -1.67 -21.67
N HIS A 167 10.99 -1.03 -22.41
CA HIS A 167 11.82 -1.66 -23.46
C HIS A 167 11.04 -2.32 -24.61
N LYS A 168 9.73 -2.05 -24.72
CA LYS A 168 8.88 -2.47 -25.83
C LYS A 168 8.70 -1.32 -26.82
N LYS A 169 8.84 -1.59 -28.10
CA LYS A 169 8.58 -0.62 -29.19
C LYS A 169 7.22 -0.82 -29.85
N THR A 170 6.62 -1.99 -29.68
CA THR A 170 5.29 -2.38 -30.18
C THR A 170 4.55 -3.18 -29.12
N GLU A 171 3.21 -3.20 -29.20
CA GLU A 171 2.36 -3.99 -28.32
C GLU A 171 1.81 -5.22 -29.04
N ASP A 172 1.49 -6.25 -28.25
CA ASP A 172 0.83 -7.47 -28.78
C ASP A 172 -0.55 -7.14 -29.34
N PRO A 173 -0.95 -7.73 -30.49
CA PRO A 173 -2.26 -7.54 -31.10
C PRO A 173 -3.44 -7.87 -30.18
N GLY A 174 -3.26 -8.74 -29.18
CA GLY A 174 -4.26 -9.05 -28.16
C GLY A 174 -4.67 -7.85 -27.30
N PHE A 175 -3.83 -6.79 -27.23
CA PHE A 175 -4.13 -5.52 -26.54
C PHE A 175 -4.52 -4.39 -27.50
N CYS A 176 -4.78 -4.69 -28.75
CA CYS A 176 -5.14 -3.73 -29.77
C CYS A 176 -6.66 -3.75 -30.02
N ASN A 177 -7.34 -2.63 -29.77
CA ASN A 177 -8.78 -2.53 -30.00
C ASN A 177 -9.21 -2.71 -31.48
N TYR A 178 -8.24 -2.67 -32.42
CA TYR A 178 -8.48 -2.91 -33.85
C TYR A 178 -8.33 -4.37 -34.25
N CYS A 179 -7.31 -5.06 -33.69
CA CYS A 179 -7.01 -6.44 -34.02
C CYS A 179 -7.76 -7.43 -33.11
N ASN A 180 -8.12 -6.98 -31.92
CA ASN A 180 -8.88 -7.74 -30.91
C ASN A 180 -9.88 -6.80 -30.25
N PRO A 181 -11.02 -6.51 -30.90
CA PRO A 181 -12.06 -5.57 -30.44
C PRO A 181 -12.86 -6.10 -29.24
#